data_273ab4f0922ade5c81d420af64486afb
#
_entry.id   273ab4f0922ade5c81d420af64486afb
#
_cell.length_a   1.000
_cell.length_b   1.000
_cell.length_c   1.000
_cell.angle_alpha   90.00
_cell.angle_beta   90.00
_cell.angle_gamma   90.00
#
_symmetry.space_group_name_H-M   'P 1'
#
loop_
_entity.id
_entity.type
_entity.pdbx_description
1 polymer ?
#
loop_
_entity_poly.entity_id
_entity_poly.type
_entity_poly.pdbx_seq_one_letter_code
_entity_poly.pdbx_strand_id
1 'polypeptide(L)'
;MKRIISLLFAFTFFIIASAQIKDEFWGCKLGTTTKAQLISKLQSHGLKCKEDKDNDVLYIEDVTYAGYKWESCSFMFYKNRLHYIGFGTKCDKEEATRIYDTILENIVRKYPQVSRRMVVDKPSEKNASFDDGNVVLSISYDFDGEGGFATLLYMDRAIAVEINKDELNDL
;
A
#
# COMPACT_ATOMS: atom_id res chain seq x y z
N MET A 1 -13.03 41.90 -49.88
CA MET A 1 -13.48 41.31 -48.61
C MET A 1 -12.68 40.02 -48.38
N LYS A 2 -11.64 40.06 -47.55
CA LYS A 2 -10.80 38.91 -47.21
C LYS A 2 -11.31 38.31 -45.94
N ARG A 3 -11.84 37.08 -45.98
CA ARG A 3 -12.24 36.31 -44.78
C ARG A 3 -11.01 35.63 -44.21
N ILE A 4 -10.59 36.09 -43.03
CA ILE A 4 -9.56 35.45 -42.23
C ILE A 4 -10.25 34.30 -41.45
N ILE A 5 -9.95 33.08 -41.82
CA ILE A 5 -10.37 31.88 -41.08
C ILE A 5 -9.31 31.68 -39.98
N SER A 6 -9.63 32.11 -38.75
CA SER A 6 -8.84 31.76 -37.56
C SER A 6 -9.07 30.28 -37.23
N LEU A 7 -8.08 29.43 -37.53
CA LEU A 7 -8.05 28.08 -37.07
C LEU A 7 -7.63 28.09 -35.57
N LEU A 8 -8.62 27.97 -34.67
CA LEU A 8 -8.37 27.73 -33.26
C LEU A 8 -7.90 26.30 -33.12
N PHE A 9 -6.60 26.10 -33.02
CA PHE A 9 -6.02 24.84 -32.57
C PHE A 9 -6.32 24.68 -31.08
N ALA A 10 -7.41 24.00 -30.75
CA ALA A 10 -7.67 23.53 -29.40
C ALA A 10 -6.66 22.38 -29.11
N PHE A 11 -5.53 22.74 -28.49
CA PHE A 11 -4.65 21.77 -27.86
C PHE A 11 -5.41 21.18 -26.66
N THR A 12 -6.15 20.11 -26.89
CA THR A 12 -6.61 19.24 -25.81
C THR A 12 -5.38 18.56 -25.23
N PHE A 13 -4.84 19.13 -24.16
CA PHE A 13 -3.93 18.41 -23.28
C PHE A 13 -4.73 17.25 -22.67
N PHE A 14 -4.61 16.08 -23.24
CA PHE A 14 -4.95 14.85 -22.55
C PHE A 14 -3.94 14.74 -21.39
N ILE A 15 -4.34 15.24 -20.22
CA ILE A 15 -3.70 14.85 -18.97
C ILE A 15 -4.05 13.36 -18.83
N ILE A 16 -3.12 12.50 -19.24
CA ILE A 16 -3.16 11.09 -18.87
C ILE A 16 -2.99 11.11 -17.36
N ALA A 17 -4.11 11.07 -16.62
CA ALA A 17 -4.09 10.87 -15.20
C ALA A 17 -3.51 9.46 -14.98
N SER A 18 -2.21 9.39 -14.80
CA SER A 18 -1.53 8.19 -14.35
C SER A 18 -2.23 7.79 -13.05
N ALA A 19 -2.83 6.62 -13.00
CA ALA A 19 -3.47 6.13 -11.79
C ALA A 19 -2.38 5.94 -10.74
N GLN A 20 -2.30 6.87 -9.78
CA GLN A 20 -1.39 6.78 -8.65
C GLN A 20 -1.84 5.67 -7.71
N ILE A 21 -0.87 5.00 -7.09
CA ILE A 21 -1.15 4.06 -6.01
C ILE A 21 -1.83 4.83 -4.87
N LYS A 22 -2.83 4.20 -4.26
CA LYS A 22 -3.56 4.79 -3.14
C LYS A 22 -2.60 5.09 -1.98
N ASP A 23 -2.61 6.32 -1.48
CA ASP A 23 -1.79 6.81 -0.38
C ASP A 23 -2.60 7.26 0.85
N GLU A 24 -3.95 7.19 0.77
CA GLU A 24 -4.84 7.64 1.84
C GLU A 24 -5.84 6.54 2.24
N PHE A 25 -5.97 6.29 3.56
CA PHE A 25 -6.82 5.27 4.16
C PHE A 25 -7.55 5.87 5.37
N TRP A 26 -8.86 5.77 5.44
CA TRP A 26 -9.69 6.35 6.52
C TRP A 26 -9.39 7.83 6.82
N GLY A 27 -9.08 8.61 5.78
CA GLY A 27 -8.67 10.01 5.90
C GLY A 27 -7.25 10.20 6.45
N CYS A 28 -6.44 9.15 6.51
CA CYS A 28 -5.05 9.15 6.94
C CYS A 28 -4.14 8.94 5.73
N LYS A 29 -3.27 9.91 5.47
CA LYS A 29 -2.35 9.91 4.33
C LYS A 29 -0.96 9.46 4.74
N LEU A 30 -0.37 8.53 3.98
CA LEU A 30 1.04 8.17 4.09
C LEU A 30 1.94 9.40 3.98
N GLY A 31 3.04 9.41 4.69
CA GLY A 31 4.05 10.46 4.68
C GLY A 31 3.72 11.67 5.57
N THR A 32 2.44 11.89 5.94
CA THR A 32 2.04 13.12 6.64
C THR A 32 1.22 12.92 7.92
N THR A 33 0.42 11.85 8.00
CA THR A 33 -0.44 11.61 9.17
C THR A 33 0.39 11.23 10.40
N THR A 34 0.14 11.90 11.52
CA THR A 34 0.77 11.57 12.81
C THR A 34 0.03 10.44 13.54
N LYS A 35 0.70 9.81 14.53
CA LYS A 35 0.11 8.75 15.36
C LYS A 35 -1.20 9.18 16.02
N ALA A 36 -1.23 10.38 16.61
CA ALA A 36 -2.44 10.91 17.25
C ALA A 36 -3.59 11.16 16.26
N GLN A 37 -3.28 11.68 15.06
CA GLN A 37 -4.26 11.88 14.00
C GLN A 37 -4.85 10.55 13.52
N LEU A 38 -4.02 9.51 13.31
CA LEU A 38 -4.48 8.18 12.91
C LEU A 38 -5.48 7.63 13.94
N ILE A 39 -5.12 7.64 15.24
CA ILE A 39 -5.99 7.15 16.32
C ILE A 39 -7.35 7.86 16.29
N SER A 40 -7.34 9.20 16.21
CA SER A 40 -8.57 10.01 16.15
C SER A 40 -9.43 9.67 14.93
N LYS A 41 -8.81 9.52 13.76
CA LYS A 41 -9.51 9.17 12.51
C LYS A 41 -10.11 7.76 12.58
N LEU A 42 -9.35 6.75 13.00
CA LEU A 42 -9.86 5.39 13.17
C LEU A 42 -11.04 5.35 14.14
N GLN A 43 -10.95 6.06 15.27
CA GLN A 43 -12.06 6.18 16.22
C GLN A 43 -13.30 6.82 15.59
N SER A 44 -13.16 7.85 14.76
CA SER A 44 -14.27 8.47 14.05
C SER A 44 -14.96 7.54 13.04
N HIS A 45 -14.25 6.51 12.57
CA HIS A 45 -14.79 5.42 11.75
C HIS A 45 -15.31 4.22 12.57
N GLY A 46 -15.34 4.32 13.90
CA GLY A 46 -15.78 3.23 14.80
C GLY A 46 -14.76 2.09 14.93
N LEU A 47 -13.53 2.28 14.47
CA LEU A 47 -12.45 1.30 14.53
C LEU A 47 -11.69 1.44 15.85
N LYS A 48 -11.48 0.31 16.53
CA LYS A 48 -10.70 0.27 17.78
C LYS A 48 -9.24 0.01 17.47
N CYS A 49 -8.41 1.03 17.68
CA CYS A 49 -6.98 0.91 17.55
C CYS A 49 -6.37 0.30 18.80
N LYS A 50 -5.50 -0.69 18.63
CA LYS A 50 -4.65 -1.30 19.66
C LYS A 50 -3.20 -0.92 19.41
N GLU A 51 -2.36 -1.06 20.42
CA GLU A 51 -0.94 -0.75 20.35
C GLU A 51 -0.13 -1.96 20.84
N ASP A 52 0.77 -2.43 19.99
CA ASP A 52 1.87 -3.31 20.38
C ASP A 52 3.05 -2.42 20.80
N LYS A 53 3.26 -2.29 22.12
CA LYS A 53 4.28 -1.41 22.68
C LYS A 53 5.71 -1.93 22.47
N ASP A 54 5.86 -3.23 22.33
CA ASP A 54 7.17 -3.86 22.17
C ASP A 54 7.75 -3.55 20.78
N ASN A 55 6.87 -3.43 19.79
CA ASN A 55 7.23 -3.18 18.40
C ASN A 55 6.87 -1.76 17.89
N ASP A 56 6.30 -0.89 18.74
CA ASP A 56 5.78 0.44 18.37
C ASP A 56 4.83 0.42 17.16
N VAL A 57 3.96 -0.59 17.12
CA VAL A 57 3.00 -0.81 16.04
C VAL A 57 1.58 -0.54 16.55
N LEU A 58 0.84 0.31 15.84
CA LEU A 58 -0.61 0.39 16.00
C LEU A 58 -1.28 -0.61 15.06
N TYR A 59 -2.39 -1.21 15.51
CA TYR A 59 -3.17 -2.10 14.64
C TYR A 59 -4.65 -2.08 14.96
N ILE A 60 -5.46 -2.47 13.97
CA ILE A 60 -6.87 -2.77 14.09
C ILE A 60 -7.12 -4.20 13.64
N GLU A 61 -8.11 -4.86 14.19
CA GLU A 61 -8.46 -6.25 13.88
C GLU A 61 -9.74 -6.32 13.02
N ASP A 62 -9.97 -7.47 12.39
CA ASP A 62 -11.19 -7.80 11.63
C ASP A 62 -11.55 -6.76 10.56
N VAL A 63 -10.60 -6.43 9.70
CA VAL A 63 -10.73 -5.40 8.66
C VAL A 63 -11.15 -6.00 7.33
N THR A 64 -12.13 -5.40 6.67
CA THR A 64 -12.44 -5.71 5.27
C THR A 64 -11.79 -4.66 4.35
N TYR A 65 -10.90 -5.11 3.46
CA TYR A 65 -10.24 -4.26 2.48
C TYR A 65 -9.96 -5.02 1.18
N ALA A 66 -10.07 -4.34 0.04
CA ALA A 66 -9.87 -4.91 -1.31
C ALA A 66 -10.70 -6.19 -1.58
N GLY A 67 -11.86 -6.33 -0.95
CA GLY A 67 -12.77 -7.48 -1.11
C GLY A 67 -12.44 -8.68 -0.22
N TYR A 68 -11.43 -8.58 0.64
CA TYR A 68 -11.02 -9.63 1.58
C TYR A 68 -11.20 -9.21 3.02
N LYS A 69 -11.43 -10.19 3.88
CA LYS A 69 -11.28 -10.06 5.32
C LYS A 69 -9.83 -10.28 5.69
N TRP A 70 -9.28 -9.36 6.50
CA TRP A 70 -7.93 -9.41 7.05
C TRP A 70 -8.03 -9.50 8.56
N GLU A 71 -7.23 -10.37 9.17
CA GLU A 71 -7.18 -10.49 10.64
C GLU A 71 -6.69 -9.20 11.27
N SER A 72 -5.78 -8.50 10.63
CA SER A 72 -5.24 -7.24 11.12
C SER A 72 -4.89 -6.27 10.01
N CYS A 73 -4.90 -4.97 10.36
CA CYS A 73 -4.24 -3.93 9.62
C CYS A 73 -3.32 -3.17 10.56
N SER A 74 -2.03 -3.17 10.26
CA SER A 74 -0.95 -2.58 11.05
C SER A 74 -0.51 -1.24 10.49
N PHE A 75 -0.08 -0.34 11.38
CA PHE A 75 0.38 1.00 11.05
C PHE A 75 1.71 1.26 11.75
N MET A 76 2.74 1.66 10.98
CA MET A 76 4.04 2.02 11.54
C MET A 76 4.37 3.49 11.23
N PHE A 77 5.13 4.09 12.15
CA PHE A 77 5.51 5.49 12.08
C PHE A 77 7.04 5.63 12.10
N TYR A 78 7.52 6.57 11.32
CA TYR A 78 8.89 7.00 11.36
C TYR A 78 8.96 8.50 11.60
N LYS A 79 9.65 8.94 12.66
CA LYS A 79 9.67 10.34 13.11
C LYS A 79 8.26 10.93 13.20
N ASN A 80 7.32 10.16 13.80
CA ASN A 80 5.90 10.49 13.96
C ASN A 80 5.12 10.73 12.64
N ARG A 81 5.59 10.18 11.52
CA ARG A 81 4.89 10.20 10.22
C ARG A 81 4.49 8.77 9.84
N LEU A 82 3.22 8.57 9.51
CA LEU A 82 2.72 7.27 9.04
C LEU A 82 3.44 6.90 7.74
N HIS A 83 4.21 5.81 7.76
CA HIS A 83 4.93 5.40 6.56
C HIS A 83 4.54 4.01 6.06
N TYR A 84 3.84 3.24 6.86
CA TYR A 84 3.49 1.86 6.56
C TYR A 84 2.05 1.57 6.95
N ILE A 85 1.31 0.90 6.05
CA ILE A 85 -0.01 0.32 6.28
C ILE A 85 0.02 -1.09 5.71
N GLY A 86 -0.12 -2.10 6.56
CA GLY A 86 -0.06 -3.50 6.16
C GLY A 86 -1.28 -4.28 6.61
N PHE A 87 -1.96 -4.93 5.66
CA PHE A 87 -3.05 -5.87 5.92
C PHE A 87 -2.47 -7.28 5.95
N GLY A 88 -2.79 -8.05 6.99
CA GLY A 88 -2.29 -9.39 7.18
C GLY A 88 -3.38 -10.37 7.60
N THR A 89 -3.31 -11.60 7.08
CA THR A 89 -4.20 -12.70 7.49
C THR A 89 -3.48 -14.04 7.41
N LYS A 90 -3.73 -14.89 8.42
CA LYS A 90 -3.36 -16.30 8.38
C LYS A 90 -4.36 -17.06 7.52
N CYS A 91 -3.87 -17.99 6.74
CA CYS A 91 -4.70 -18.80 5.86
C CYS A 91 -3.94 -20.08 5.46
N ASP A 92 -4.62 -21.04 4.86
CA ASP A 92 -3.93 -22.15 4.22
C ASP A 92 -3.27 -21.71 2.90
N LYS A 93 -2.49 -22.61 2.31
CA LYS A 93 -1.76 -22.32 1.08
C LYS A 93 -2.66 -21.99 -0.11
N GLU A 94 -3.80 -22.68 -0.22
CA GLU A 94 -4.74 -22.48 -1.32
C GLU A 94 -5.37 -21.09 -1.23
N GLU A 95 -5.83 -20.71 -0.04
CA GLU A 95 -6.39 -19.39 0.23
C GLU A 95 -5.34 -18.28 0.05
N ALA A 96 -4.11 -18.47 0.55
CA ALA A 96 -3.00 -17.52 0.38
C ALA A 96 -2.70 -17.28 -1.10
N THR A 97 -2.64 -18.36 -1.89
CA THR A 97 -2.42 -18.28 -3.33
C THR A 97 -3.55 -17.54 -4.03
N ARG A 98 -4.80 -17.84 -3.66
CA ARG A 98 -5.99 -17.20 -4.22
C ARG A 98 -6.03 -15.70 -3.92
N ILE A 99 -5.72 -15.30 -2.68
CA ILE A 99 -5.61 -13.90 -2.28
C ILE A 99 -4.54 -13.19 -3.11
N TYR A 100 -3.34 -13.78 -3.17
CA TYR A 100 -2.22 -13.23 -3.92
C TYR A 100 -2.56 -13.01 -5.40
N ASP A 101 -3.01 -14.06 -6.09
CA ASP A 101 -3.26 -14.01 -7.53
C ASP A 101 -4.37 -13.01 -7.86
N THR A 102 -5.48 -13.01 -7.09
CA THR A 102 -6.60 -12.08 -7.33
C THR A 102 -6.22 -10.62 -7.06
N ILE A 103 -5.49 -10.34 -5.97
CA ILE A 103 -5.05 -8.98 -5.67
C ILE A 103 -4.02 -8.52 -6.68
N LEU A 104 -3.07 -9.39 -7.06
CA LEU A 104 -2.07 -9.10 -8.08
C LEU A 104 -2.72 -8.71 -9.42
N GLU A 105 -3.70 -9.50 -9.89
CA GLU A 105 -4.45 -9.18 -11.11
C GLU A 105 -5.16 -7.82 -11.01
N ASN A 106 -5.81 -7.55 -9.89
CA ASN A 106 -6.48 -6.27 -9.65
C ASN A 106 -5.51 -5.08 -9.63
N ILE A 107 -4.32 -5.24 -9.03
CA ILE A 107 -3.27 -4.20 -9.03
C ILE A 107 -2.79 -3.94 -10.45
N VAL A 108 -2.45 -4.98 -11.21
CA VAL A 108 -1.98 -4.85 -12.59
C VAL A 108 -3.03 -4.16 -13.48
N ARG A 109 -4.30 -4.52 -13.32
CA ARG A 109 -5.40 -3.90 -14.06
C ARG A 109 -5.62 -2.44 -13.67
N LYS A 110 -5.52 -2.12 -12.39
CA LYS A 110 -5.77 -0.77 -11.86
C LYS A 110 -4.62 0.20 -12.11
N TYR A 111 -3.37 -0.31 -12.08
CA TYR A 111 -2.15 0.48 -12.19
C TYR A 111 -1.25 0.00 -13.33
N PRO A 112 -1.73 0.00 -14.60
CA PRO A 112 -0.99 -0.59 -15.72
C PRO A 112 0.33 0.14 -16.06
N GLN A 113 0.47 1.39 -15.60
CA GLN A 113 1.64 2.24 -15.85
C GLN A 113 2.71 2.13 -14.74
N VAL A 114 2.39 1.44 -13.65
CA VAL A 114 3.29 1.38 -12.49
C VAL A 114 4.31 0.27 -12.69
N SER A 115 5.58 0.57 -12.38
CA SER A 115 6.66 -0.39 -12.47
C SER A 115 6.44 -1.56 -11.52
N ARG A 116 6.36 -2.77 -12.08
CA ARG A 116 6.26 -4.02 -11.33
C ARG A 116 7.64 -4.62 -11.15
N ARG A 117 7.95 -5.01 -9.92
CA ARG A 117 9.10 -5.86 -9.58
C ARG A 117 8.58 -7.14 -8.95
N MET A 118 8.98 -8.29 -9.45
CA MET A 118 8.78 -9.55 -8.77
C MET A 118 10.05 -9.82 -7.97
N VAL A 119 9.91 -9.84 -6.64
CA VAL A 119 11.06 -10.00 -5.73
C VAL A 119 11.32 -11.48 -5.44
N VAL A 120 10.23 -12.25 -5.25
CA VAL A 120 10.28 -13.69 -4.95
C VAL A 120 9.18 -14.40 -5.72
N ASP A 121 9.49 -15.56 -6.29
CA ASP A 121 8.53 -16.45 -6.95
C ASP A 121 8.94 -17.93 -6.68
N LYS A 122 8.62 -18.40 -5.49
CA LYS A 122 8.82 -19.78 -5.06
C LYS A 122 7.46 -20.40 -4.72
N PRO A 123 7.33 -21.75 -4.73
CA PRO A 123 6.08 -22.42 -4.39
C PRO A 123 5.56 -22.11 -2.97
N SER A 124 6.47 -21.81 -2.04
CA SER A 124 6.16 -21.49 -0.65
C SER A 124 6.12 -19.98 -0.35
N GLU A 125 6.63 -19.16 -1.26
CA GLU A 125 6.80 -17.73 -1.01
C GLU A 125 6.68 -16.96 -2.33
N LYS A 126 5.78 -15.99 -2.40
CA LYS A 126 5.68 -15.05 -3.53
C LYS A 126 5.61 -13.62 -3.04
N ASN A 127 6.23 -12.74 -3.79
CA ASN A 127 6.15 -11.30 -3.54
C ASN A 127 6.16 -10.56 -4.87
N ALA A 128 5.24 -9.61 -5.05
CA ALA A 128 5.23 -8.66 -6.14
C ALA A 128 5.08 -7.25 -5.58
N SER A 129 5.98 -6.36 -6.00
CA SER A 129 5.98 -4.95 -5.61
C SER A 129 5.74 -4.04 -6.81
N PHE A 130 5.08 -2.93 -6.55
CA PHE A 130 4.75 -1.88 -7.50
C PHE A 130 5.18 -0.54 -6.92
N ASP A 131 5.82 0.30 -7.71
CA ASP A 131 6.38 1.59 -7.27
C ASP A 131 5.98 2.68 -8.27
N ASP A 132 5.20 3.66 -7.82
CA ASP A 132 4.78 4.82 -8.63
C ASP A 132 5.63 6.08 -8.39
N GLY A 133 6.69 5.94 -7.58
CA GLY A 133 7.57 7.03 -7.18
C GLY A 133 7.19 7.69 -5.85
N ASN A 134 5.95 7.53 -5.37
CA ASN A 134 5.46 8.05 -4.10
C ASN A 134 5.14 6.93 -3.11
N VAL A 135 4.53 5.86 -3.59
CA VAL A 135 4.10 4.72 -2.78
C VAL A 135 4.66 3.43 -3.36
N VAL A 136 5.15 2.58 -2.48
CA VAL A 136 5.42 1.18 -2.78
C VAL A 136 4.23 0.35 -2.29
N LEU A 137 3.61 -0.38 -3.20
CA LEU A 137 2.54 -1.34 -2.94
C LEU A 137 3.10 -2.74 -3.15
N SER A 138 2.94 -3.62 -2.15
CA SER A 138 3.36 -5.01 -2.27
C SER A 138 2.24 -5.96 -1.90
N ILE A 139 2.15 -7.07 -2.61
CA ILE A 139 1.35 -8.24 -2.26
C ILE A 139 2.29 -9.43 -2.11
N SER A 140 2.15 -10.16 -1.03
CA SER A 140 2.96 -11.35 -0.77
C SER A 140 2.17 -12.44 -0.08
N TYR A 141 2.65 -13.67 -0.19
CA TYR A 141 2.34 -14.73 0.73
C TYR A 141 3.60 -15.51 1.10
N ASP A 142 3.59 -16.06 2.31
CA ASP A 142 4.56 -17.00 2.82
C ASP A 142 3.84 -18.22 3.40
N PHE A 143 4.42 -19.42 3.22
CA PHE A 143 3.87 -20.68 3.67
C PHE A 143 5.00 -21.56 4.24
N ASP A 144 4.93 -21.87 5.53
CA ASP A 144 5.96 -22.63 6.27
C ASP A 144 5.71 -24.14 6.35
N GLY A 145 4.63 -24.62 5.74
CA GLY A 145 4.23 -26.04 5.77
C GLY A 145 3.11 -26.34 6.77
N GLU A 146 2.90 -25.51 7.79
CA GLU A 146 1.82 -25.65 8.77
C GLU A 146 0.72 -24.61 8.54
N GLY A 147 1.06 -23.45 8.00
CA GLY A 147 0.14 -22.39 7.68
C GLY A 147 0.72 -21.39 6.68
N GLY A 148 -0.14 -20.55 6.14
CA GLY A 148 0.23 -19.46 5.27
C GLY A 148 -0.09 -18.09 5.87
N PHE A 149 0.61 -17.08 5.40
CA PHE A 149 0.35 -15.70 5.74
C PHE A 149 0.31 -14.84 4.47
N ALA A 150 -0.84 -14.24 4.19
CA ALA A 150 -0.96 -13.30 3.07
C ALA A 150 -0.86 -11.87 3.59
N THR A 151 -0.14 -11.01 2.86
CA THR A 151 0.08 -9.61 3.23
C THR A 151 -0.13 -8.70 2.04
N LEU A 152 -0.88 -7.60 2.26
CA LEU A 152 -0.99 -6.48 1.33
C LEU A 152 -0.45 -5.23 2.02
N LEU A 153 0.58 -4.61 1.46
CA LEU A 153 1.37 -3.55 2.09
C LEU A 153 1.38 -2.29 1.23
N TYR A 154 1.24 -1.14 1.89
CA TYR A 154 1.47 0.19 1.33
C TYR A 154 2.53 0.92 2.15
N MET A 155 3.53 1.50 1.48
CA MET A 155 4.62 2.19 2.15
C MET A 155 4.95 3.51 1.45
N ASP A 156 5.16 4.57 2.23
CA ASP A 156 5.68 5.84 1.72
C ASP A 156 7.13 5.65 1.24
N ARG A 157 7.36 5.90 -0.04
CA ARG A 157 8.65 5.67 -0.67
C ARG A 157 9.75 6.60 -0.15
N ALA A 158 9.40 7.87 0.08
CA ALA A 158 10.39 8.86 0.53
C ALA A 158 10.87 8.53 1.95
N ILE A 159 9.95 8.14 2.83
CA ILE A 159 10.30 7.72 4.20
C ILE A 159 11.08 6.41 4.19
N ALA A 160 10.73 5.44 3.35
CA ALA A 160 11.49 4.20 3.22
C ALA A 160 12.96 4.46 2.83
N VAL A 161 13.20 5.42 1.93
CA VAL A 161 14.56 5.84 1.55
C VAL A 161 15.26 6.56 2.73
N GLU A 162 14.52 7.36 3.52
CA GLU A 162 15.07 8.04 4.69
C GLU A 162 15.50 7.03 5.77
N ILE A 163 14.67 6.02 6.06
CA ILE A 163 14.99 4.93 7.00
C ILE A 163 16.28 4.23 6.57
N ASN A 164 16.35 3.77 5.32
CA ASN A 164 17.53 3.08 4.81
C ASN A 164 18.81 3.93 4.92
N LYS A 165 18.72 5.25 4.75
CA LYS A 165 19.88 6.15 4.92
C LYS A 165 20.30 6.28 6.37
N ASP A 166 19.35 6.38 7.28
CA ASP A 166 19.64 6.50 8.71
C ASP A 166 20.27 5.19 9.22
N GLU A 167 19.75 4.02 8.84
CA GLU A 167 20.35 2.70 9.17
C GLU A 167 21.79 2.55 8.63
N LEU A 168 22.08 3.06 7.42
CA LEU A 168 23.44 3.02 6.85
C LEU A 168 24.41 3.98 7.55
N ASN A 169 23.92 5.07 8.14
CA ASN A 169 24.75 6.01 8.90
C ASN A 169 25.09 5.52 10.30
N ASP A 170 24.37 4.53 10.81
CA ASP A 170 24.58 3.92 12.14
C ASP A 170 25.56 2.73 12.09
N LEU A 171 26.05 2.34 10.88
CA LEU A 171 27.08 1.31 10.65
C LEU A 171 28.49 1.88 10.62
#